data_a917ef7f58a71d7833d3d68265a54289
#
_entry.id   a917ef7f58a71d7833d3d68265a54289
#
_cell.length_a   1.000
_cell.length_b   1.000
_cell.length_c   1.000
_cell.angle_alpha   90.00
_cell.angle_beta   90.00
_cell.angle_gamma   90.00
#
_symmetry.space_group_name_H-M   'P 1'
#
loop_
_entity.id
_entity.type
_entity.pdbx_description
1 polymer ?
#
loop_
_entity_poly.entity_id
_entity_poly.type
_entity_poly.pdbx_seq_one_letter_code
_entity_poly.pdbx_strand_id
1 'polypeptide(L)'
;MSKDIITYPSIFNPEINITLIFKENENYLSLKKVFDEYGFGFYSPKHKTIIIDGEIFVDNDQLTMDDLRFIEAHEISHLILNHTSPRSDDDELDADLGAYILLRMNGLDTERLQNVFEERHGIEFSEDLLGRVENFF
;
A
#
# COMPACT_ATOMS: atom_id res chain seq x y z
N MET A 1 -6.83 13.26 -24.49
CA MET A 1 -5.85 12.45 -23.78
C MET A 1 -6.52 11.75 -22.61
N SER A 2 -6.43 10.44 -22.56
CA SER A 2 -7.07 9.66 -21.52
C SER A 2 -6.33 9.82 -20.19
N LYS A 3 -7.08 10.02 -19.09
CA LYS A 3 -6.55 10.04 -17.74
C LYS A 3 -6.92 8.74 -17.02
N ASP A 4 -6.82 7.65 -17.75
CA ASP A 4 -7.22 6.33 -17.27
C ASP A 4 -6.12 5.65 -16.46
N ILE A 5 -4.91 6.22 -16.45
CA ILE A 5 -3.76 5.69 -15.72
C ILE A 5 -2.84 6.84 -15.32
N ILE A 6 -2.31 6.76 -14.10
CA ILE A 6 -1.33 7.71 -13.57
C ILE A 6 -0.18 6.90 -13.01
N THR A 7 1.06 7.19 -13.45
CA THR A 7 2.25 6.49 -12.99
C THR A 7 3.30 7.48 -12.50
N TYR A 8 3.91 7.21 -11.35
CA TYR A 8 4.98 8.04 -10.80
C TYR A 8 5.92 7.18 -9.94
N PRO A 9 7.17 7.61 -9.73
CA PRO A 9 8.09 6.86 -8.88
C PRO A 9 7.66 6.88 -7.42
N SER A 10 7.83 5.75 -6.72
CA SER A 10 7.58 5.71 -5.29
C SER A 10 8.54 6.63 -4.54
N ILE A 11 8.03 7.36 -3.55
CA ILE A 11 8.88 8.18 -2.68
C ILE A 11 9.70 7.31 -1.72
N PHE A 12 9.28 6.07 -1.49
CA PHE A 12 9.97 5.14 -0.58
C PHE A 12 11.04 4.34 -1.30
N ASN A 13 10.87 4.08 -2.60
CA ASN A 13 11.82 3.38 -3.44
C ASN A 13 11.65 3.82 -4.88
N PRO A 14 12.49 4.78 -5.38
CA PRO A 14 12.31 5.33 -6.73
C PRO A 14 12.49 4.33 -7.88
N GLU A 15 13.05 3.15 -7.61
CA GLU A 15 13.16 2.09 -8.62
C GLU A 15 11.83 1.40 -8.88
N ILE A 16 10.84 1.62 -8.00
CA ILE A 16 9.50 1.05 -8.11
C ILE A 16 8.54 2.18 -8.41
N ASN A 17 7.70 1.99 -9.42
CA ASN A 17 6.66 2.95 -9.75
C ASN A 17 5.37 2.65 -9.01
N ILE A 18 4.57 3.69 -8.81
CA ILE A 18 3.19 3.57 -8.34
C ILE A 18 2.29 3.86 -9.54
N THR A 19 1.36 2.96 -9.81
CA THR A 19 0.43 3.12 -10.93
C THR A 19 -1.00 3.09 -10.39
N LEU A 20 -1.71 4.20 -10.60
CA LEU A 20 -3.14 4.27 -10.32
C LEU A 20 -3.87 3.98 -11.63
N ILE A 21 -4.79 3.02 -11.61
CA ILE A 21 -5.57 2.66 -12.78
C ILE A 21 -7.05 2.98 -12.50
N PHE A 22 -7.72 3.50 -13.52
CA PHE A 22 -9.10 3.96 -13.42
C PHE A 22 -10.00 3.18 -14.39
N LYS A 23 -11.32 3.24 -14.16
CA LYS A 23 -12.30 2.44 -14.90
C LYS A 23 -12.31 2.69 -16.41
N GLU A 24 -11.81 3.84 -16.85
CA GLU A 24 -11.73 4.16 -18.28
C GLU A 24 -10.64 3.35 -19.00
N ASN A 25 -9.71 2.75 -18.24
CA ASN A 25 -8.68 1.91 -18.84
C ASN A 25 -9.27 0.57 -19.27
N GLU A 26 -8.90 0.11 -20.46
CA GLU A 26 -9.42 -1.14 -21.03
C GLU A 26 -9.10 -2.37 -20.19
N ASN A 27 -8.04 -2.32 -19.40
CA ASN A 27 -7.61 -3.43 -18.55
C ASN A 27 -8.20 -3.38 -17.14
N TYR A 28 -8.96 -2.33 -16.82
CA TYR A 28 -9.43 -2.12 -15.45
C TYR A 28 -10.28 -3.27 -14.93
N LEU A 29 -11.22 -3.79 -15.74
CA LEU A 29 -12.11 -4.86 -15.29
C LEU A 29 -11.35 -6.14 -14.96
N SER A 30 -10.31 -6.45 -15.74
CA SER A 30 -9.46 -7.62 -15.45
C SER A 30 -8.67 -7.43 -14.16
N LEU A 31 -8.14 -6.21 -13.93
CA LEU A 31 -7.37 -5.90 -12.74
C LEU A 31 -8.26 -5.79 -11.50
N LYS A 32 -9.51 -5.37 -11.66
CA LYS A 32 -10.45 -5.30 -10.54
C LYS A 32 -10.65 -6.65 -9.86
N LYS A 33 -10.61 -7.73 -10.63
CA LYS A 33 -10.69 -9.09 -10.06
C LYS A 33 -9.51 -9.36 -9.12
N VAL A 34 -8.32 -8.85 -9.48
CA VAL A 34 -7.14 -8.97 -8.65
C VAL A 34 -7.27 -8.11 -7.40
N PHE A 35 -7.77 -6.88 -7.54
CA PHE A 35 -8.02 -6.00 -6.39
C PHE A 35 -9.02 -6.62 -5.42
N ASP A 36 -10.08 -7.25 -5.93
CA ASP A 36 -11.10 -7.89 -5.10
C ASP A 36 -10.51 -9.06 -4.30
N GLU A 37 -9.48 -9.72 -4.84
CA GLU A 37 -8.82 -10.85 -4.18
C GLU A 37 -7.71 -10.40 -3.21
N TYR A 38 -6.89 -9.41 -3.60
CA TYR A 38 -5.69 -9.02 -2.86
C TYR A 38 -5.79 -7.67 -2.14
N GLY A 39 -6.91 -6.97 -2.27
CA GLY A 39 -7.09 -5.64 -1.70
C GLY A 39 -6.85 -4.54 -2.72
N PHE A 40 -6.59 -3.32 -2.24
CA PHE A 40 -6.58 -2.13 -3.10
C PHE A 40 -5.36 -2.02 -4.01
N GLY A 41 -4.34 -2.84 -3.80
CA GLY A 41 -3.13 -2.77 -4.59
C GLY A 41 -2.34 -4.07 -4.57
N PHE A 42 -1.46 -4.21 -5.56
CA PHE A 42 -0.57 -5.36 -5.64
C PHE A 42 0.68 -4.98 -6.43
N TYR A 43 1.76 -5.73 -6.24
CA TYR A 43 3.02 -5.52 -6.95
C TYR A 43 3.08 -6.35 -8.22
N SER A 44 3.49 -5.72 -9.33
CA SER A 44 3.77 -6.39 -10.59
C SER A 44 5.30 -6.44 -10.79
N PRO A 45 5.95 -7.61 -10.58
CA PRO A 45 7.40 -7.72 -10.75
C PRO A 45 7.86 -7.43 -12.18
N LYS A 46 7.07 -7.85 -13.15
CA LYS A 46 7.39 -7.67 -14.57
C LYS A 46 7.55 -6.20 -14.93
N HIS A 47 6.71 -5.34 -14.35
CA HIS A 47 6.68 -3.91 -14.65
C HIS A 47 7.31 -3.05 -13.57
N LYS A 48 7.78 -3.66 -12.48
CA LYS A 48 8.36 -2.98 -11.31
C LYS A 48 7.46 -1.85 -10.83
N THR A 49 6.18 -2.14 -10.72
CA THR A 49 5.19 -1.16 -10.31
C THR A 49 4.20 -1.76 -9.30
N ILE A 50 3.76 -0.94 -8.38
CA ILE A 50 2.64 -1.25 -7.50
C ILE A 50 1.40 -0.68 -8.17
N ILE A 51 0.46 -1.55 -8.51
CA ILE A 51 -0.78 -1.15 -9.18
C ILE A 51 -1.86 -0.97 -8.12
N ILE A 52 -2.46 0.20 -8.09
CA ILE A 52 -3.47 0.58 -7.10
C ILE A 52 -4.76 0.93 -7.83
N ASP A 53 -5.89 0.49 -7.28
CA ASP A 53 -7.21 0.82 -7.80
C ASP A 53 -7.48 2.31 -7.58
N GLY A 54 -7.41 3.10 -8.64
CA GLY A 54 -7.63 4.54 -8.57
C GLY A 54 -9.08 4.90 -8.25
N GLU A 55 -10.02 4.00 -8.54
CA GLU A 55 -11.45 4.27 -8.31
C GLU A 55 -11.81 4.44 -6.84
N ILE A 56 -11.04 3.85 -5.93
CA ILE A 56 -11.29 4.03 -4.50
C ILE A 56 -11.17 5.50 -4.08
N PHE A 57 -10.35 6.30 -4.80
CA PHE A 57 -10.18 7.72 -4.51
C PHE A 57 -11.22 8.58 -5.22
N VAL A 58 -11.83 8.07 -6.29
CA VAL A 58 -12.90 8.75 -7.00
C VAL A 58 -14.23 8.56 -6.27
N ASP A 59 -14.50 7.31 -5.84
CA ASP A 59 -15.78 6.93 -5.23
C ASP A 59 -15.89 7.31 -3.75
N ASN A 60 -14.76 7.65 -3.12
CA ASN A 60 -14.72 7.97 -1.69
C ASN A 60 -13.90 9.24 -1.47
N ASP A 61 -14.58 10.39 -1.40
CA ASP A 61 -13.96 11.70 -1.20
C ASP A 61 -13.36 11.87 0.20
N GLN A 62 -13.55 10.91 1.10
CA GLN A 62 -12.90 10.92 2.41
C GLN A 62 -11.47 10.37 2.37
N LEU A 63 -11.12 9.66 1.28
CA LEU A 63 -9.75 9.18 1.09
C LEU A 63 -8.85 10.33 0.62
N THR A 64 -7.71 10.46 1.25
CA THR A 64 -6.79 11.57 1.05
C THR A 64 -5.44 11.09 0.49
N MET A 65 -4.54 12.03 0.23
CA MET A 65 -3.15 11.71 -0.16
C MET A 65 -2.47 10.89 0.94
N ASP A 66 -2.79 11.13 2.22
CA ASP A 66 -2.23 10.35 3.32
C ASP A 66 -2.64 8.88 3.22
N ASP A 67 -3.88 8.61 2.81
CA ASP A 67 -4.35 7.24 2.59
C ASP A 67 -3.58 6.59 1.44
N LEU A 68 -3.33 7.33 0.36
CA LEU A 68 -2.55 6.82 -0.76
C LEU A 68 -1.11 6.50 -0.32
N ARG A 69 -0.49 7.37 0.46
CA ARG A 69 0.85 7.14 0.98
C ARG A 69 0.90 5.92 1.90
N PHE A 70 -0.15 5.72 2.70
CA PHE A 70 -0.26 4.54 3.54
C PHE A 70 -0.31 3.27 2.68
N ILE A 71 -1.15 3.24 1.65
CA ILE A 71 -1.26 2.08 0.74
C ILE A 71 0.09 1.81 0.08
N GLU A 72 0.73 2.85 -0.42
CA GLU A 72 2.06 2.76 -1.03
C GLU A 72 3.07 2.16 -0.06
N ALA A 73 3.15 2.72 1.15
CA ALA A 73 4.09 2.26 2.17
C ALA A 73 3.83 0.80 2.57
N HIS A 74 2.57 0.42 2.68
CA HIS A 74 2.17 -0.94 3.01
C HIS A 74 2.67 -1.94 1.95
N GLU A 75 2.45 -1.62 0.67
CA GLU A 75 2.89 -2.50 -0.43
C GLU A 75 4.42 -2.55 -0.54
N ILE A 76 5.09 -1.42 -0.38
CA ILE A 76 6.57 -1.39 -0.35
C ILE A 76 7.10 -2.24 0.80
N SER A 77 6.44 -2.20 1.96
CA SER A 77 6.85 -3.01 3.12
C SER A 77 6.76 -4.50 2.84
N HIS A 78 5.72 -4.95 2.14
CA HIS A 78 5.65 -6.35 1.71
C HIS A 78 6.87 -6.74 0.87
N LEU A 79 7.33 -5.86 -0.01
CA LEU A 79 8.50 -6.12 -0.84
C LEU A 79 9.79 -6.19 0.00
N ILE A 80 9.96 -5.24 0.91
CA ILE A 80 11.14 -5.21 1.79
C ILE A 80 11.20 -6.46 2.66
N LEU A 81 10.06 -6.87 3.20
CA LEU A 81 9.95 -8.04 4.07
C LEU A 81 9.88 -9.36 3.30
N ASN A 82 9.86 -9.28 1.97
CA ASN A 82 9.83 -10.45 1.07
C ASN A 82 8.61 -11.35 1.31
N HIS A 83 7.45 -10.74 1.52
CA HIS A 83 6.21 -11.46 1.66
C HIS A 83 5.70 -11.94 0.30
N THR A 84 5.31 -13.20 0.23
CA THR A 84 4.78 -13.80 -1.00
C THR A 84 3.32 -14.20 -0.82
N SER A 85 2.62 -14.33 -1.92
CA SER A 85 1.22 -14.78 -1.91
C SER A 85 1.13 -16.30 -1.72
N PRO A 86 0.17 -16.85 -0.96
CA PRO A 86 -0.82 -16.12 -0.16
C PRO A 86 -0.19 -15.52 1.10
N ARG A 87 -0.67 -14.34 1.50
CA ARG A 87 -0.16 -13.64 2.67
C ARG A 87 -0.95 -14.06 3.91
N SER A 88 -0.23 -14.19 5.05
CA SER A 88 -0.83 -14.48 6.33
C SER A 88 -1.25 -13.20 7.05
N ASP A 89 -2.02 -13.34 8.13
CA ASP A 89 -2.37 -12.19 8.97
C ASP A 89 -1.12 -11.56 9.57
N ASP A 90 -0.10 -12.37 9.91
CA ASP A 90 1.17 -11.86 10.40
C ASP A 90 1.91 -11.04 9.33
N ASP A 91 1.84 -11.45 8.06
CA ASP A 91 2.43 -10.69 6.97
C ASP A 91 1.76 -9.31 6.83
N GLU A 92 0.44 -9.25 6.97
CA GLU A 92 -0.29 -8.00 6.91
C GLU A 92 0.04 -7.11 8.11
N LEU A 93 0.15 -7.69 9.29
CA LEU A 93 0.56 -6.97 10.50
C LEU A 93 1.96 -6.37 10.30
N ASP A 94 2.90 -7.18 9.86
CA ASP A 94 4.28 -6.75 9.67
C ASP A 94 4.39 -5.68 8.57
N ALA A 95 3.58 -5.79 7.52
CA ALA A 95 3.54 -4.77 6.47
C ALA A 95 3.05 -3.41 7.00
N ASP A 96 2.04 -3.41 7.87
CA ASP A 96 1.58 -2.16 8.48
C ASP A 96 2.63 -1.56 9.43
N LEU A 97 3.35 -2.40 10.17
CA LEU A 97 4.46 -1.92 11.01
C LEU A 97 5.58 -1.33 10.16
N GLY A 98 5.92 -1.99 9.05
CA GLY A 98 6.90 -1.46 8.10
C GLY A 98 6.42 -0.17 7.46
N ALA A 99 5.13 -0.07 7.14
CA ALA A 99 4.56 1.15 6.60
C ALA A 99 4.70 2.31 7.58
N TYR A 100 4.48 2.07 8.87
CA TYR A 100 4.69 3.08 9.90
C TYR A 100 6.13 3.60 9.87
N ILE A 101 7.10 2.68 9.80
CA ILE A 101 8.52 3.06 9.75
C ILE A 101 8.81 3.91 8.51
N LEU A 102 8.34 3.47 7.33
CA LEU A 102 8.57 4.18 6.08
C LEU A 102 7.97 5.57 6.08
N LEU A 103 6.74 5.69 6.57
CA LEU A 103 6.07 6.99 6.66
C LEU A 103 6.85 7.93 7.58
N ARG A 104 7.25 7.42 8.73
CA ARG A 104 7.96 8.22 9.72
C ARG A 104 9.34 8.65 9.23
N MET A 105 10.08 7.77 8.56
CA MET A 105 11.39 8.08 7.99
C MET A 105 11.31 9.18 6.94
N ASN A 106 10.18 9.31 6.28
CA ASN A 106 9.97 10.32 5.24
C ASN A 106 9.22 11.54 5.74
N GLY A 107 9.03 11.66 7.05
CA GLY A 107 8.37 12.82 7.64
C GLY A 107 6.88 12.91 7.33
N LEU A 108 6.25 11.80 7.00
CA LEU A 108 4.85 11.75 6.65
C LEU A 108 3.99 11.39 7.86
N ASP A 109 2.71 11.78 7.80
CA ASP A 109 1.75 11.55 8.87
C ASP A 109 1.46 10.05 9.04
N THR A 110 1.50 9.56 10.28
CA THR A 110 1.21 8.18 10.63
C THR A 110 -0.13 8.02 11.35
N GLU A 111 -0.86 9.11 11.57
CA GLU A 111 -2.08 9.09 12.37
C GLU A 111 -3.14 8.16 11.79
N ARG A 112 -3.33 8.20 10.48
CA ARG A 112 -4.32 7.34 9.81
C ARG A 112 -4.02 5.86 10.05
N LEU A 113 -2.75 5.48 9.91
CA LEU A 113 -2.31 4.11 10.13
C LEU A 113 -2.58 3.70 11.58
N GLN A 114 -2.21 4.54 12.53
CA GLN A 114 -2.40 4.24 13.95
C GLN A 114 -3.88 4.09 14.30
N ASN A 115 -4.72 4.95 13.74
CA ASN A 115 -6.16 4.95 14.03
C ASN A 115 -6.86 3.67 13.54
N VAL A 116 -6.42 3.11 12.42
CA VAL A 116 -7.06 1.91 11.87
C VAL A 116 -6.36 0.61 12.28
N PHE A 117 -5.23 0.70 12.94
CA PHE A 117 -4.38 -0.46 13.24
C PHE A 117 -5.11 -1.50 14.09
N GLU A 118 -5.76 -1.09 15.17
CA GLU A 118 -6.48 -2.00 16.05
C GLU A 118 -7.64 -2.67 15.32
N GLU A 119 -8.37 -1.92 14.52
CA GLU A 119 -9.47 -2.47 13.72
C GLU A 119 -8.98 -3.52 12.73
N ARG A 120 -7.83 -3.27 12.13
CA ARG A 120 -7.26 -4.18 11.13
C ARG A 120 -6.67 -5.45 11.74
N HIS A 121 -6.08 -5.35 12.93
CA HIS A 121 -5.25 -6.44 13.49
C HIS A 121 -5.73 -6.97 14.84
N GLY A 122 -6.73 -6.35 15.45
CA GLY A 122 -7.28 -6.79 16.73
C GLY A 122 -6.39 -6.48 17.93
N ILE A 123 -5.29 -5.77 17.73
CA ILE A 123 -4.39 -5.32 18.79
C ILE A 123 -4.11 -3.83 18.62
N GLU A 124 -3.88 -3.14 19.76
CA GLU A 124 -3.58 -1.72 19.74
C GLU A 124 -2.15 -1.48 19.21
N PHE A 125 -1.97 -0.42 18.39
CA PHE A 125 -0.65 -0.04 17.92
C PHE A 125 0.25 0.36 19.09
N SER A 126 1.51 -0.11 19.05
CA SER A 126 2.54 0.25 20.00
C SER A 126 3.89 0.25 19.29
N GLU A 127 4.77 1.20 19.63
CA GLU A 127 6.11 1.24 19.06
C GLU A 127 6.93 0.01 19.41
N ASP A 128 6.59 -0.68 20.51
CA ASP A 128 7.25 -1.94 20.88
C ASP A 128 7.08 -3.02 19.81
N LEU A 129 5.98 -2.97 19.05
CA LEU A 129 5.73 -3.91 17.97
C LEU A 129 6.73 -3.76 16.82
N LEU A 130 7.35 -2.59 16.68
CA LEU A 130 8.31 -2.33 15.59
C LEU A 130 9.52 -3.26 15.65
N GLY A 131 9.84 -3.81 16.82
CA GLY A 131 10.91 -4.79 16.96
C GLY A 131 10.77 -6.01 16.06
N ARG A 132 9.54 -6.31 15.62
CA ARG A 132 9.29 -7.43 14.69
C ARG A 132 9.93 -7.19 13.32
N VAL A 133 10.03 -5.95 12.87
CA VAL A 133 10.39 -5.62 11.49
C VAL A 133 11.53 -4.61 11.36
N GLU A 134 11.89 -3.89 12.42
CA GLU A 134 12.82 -2.75 12.31
C GLU A 134 14.16 -3.09 11.70
N ASN A 135 14.63 -4.33 11.85
CA ASN A 135 15.92 -4.75 11.30
C ASN A 135 15.93 -4.81 9.76
N PHE A 136 14.77 -4.77 9.13
CA PHE A 136 14.63 -4.80 7.67
C PHE A 136 14.59 -3.39 7.08
N PHE A 137 14.46 -2.38 7.91
CA PHE A 137 14.34 -0.98 7.49
C PHE A 137 15.48 -0.06 8.04
#